data_f8bad15267fb696bd9e16dd735826cf4
#
_entry.id   f8bad15267fb696bd9e16dd735826cf4
#
_cell.length_a   1.000
_cell.length_b   1.000
_cell.length_c   1.000
_cell.angle_alpha   90.00
_cell.angle_beta   90.00
_cell.angle_gamma   90.00
#
_symmetry.space_group_name_H-M   'P 1'
#
loop_
_entity.id
_entity.type
_entity.pdbx_description
1 polymer ?
#
loop_
_entity_poly.entity_id
_entity_poly.type
_entity_poly.pdbx_seq_one_letter_code
_entity_poly.pdbx_strand_id
1 'polypeptide(L)'
;MLRRTFIGALSAGALLMTNGMILKGADAPAGEVAKNVIRRQPYYFTVADRKFRSGKGDVAFLGGSITEMDGYRPMICEYLKKKYPQTQFNFIDAGVSSTCSNLGAFRVEEDVIQRCEVGKGPDLFFVEYAVNDNQDGFFNLEQSIRGMEGVIRRIKAANPDAAIVMIFFANIPLMEKYRAGEVPTSIQAHTAVAEHYGISTVNVAKELQEEIDAGNTTWEIYGDVHPAPQGNRMVADMIEKLLDYVWRVPATCSLCALRSSEVEPLDPYSYGTAGWVDFDAAQTEGFTREIPEWSKIPGALRERFAGQELLCANEPGATFSLTFHGNAAGLYVLAGPDAGKIDVSVDGGEPTCMNVVHPYSGGLHYPRLVVLADGLATGEHRVTARLCESEEGEPVALRILKIGVNRGE
;
A
#
# COMPACT_ATOMS: atom_id res chain seq x y z
N MET A 1 -18.29 20.73 62.45
CA MET A 1 -17.00 21.43 62.69
C MET A 1 -16.05 21.08 61.54
N LEU A 2 -15.59 22.13 60.91
CA LEU A 2 -14.48 22.25 59.96
C LEU A 2 -14.33 21.20 58.79
N ARG A 3 -14.85 21.61 57.66
CA ARG A 3 -14.43 21.16 56.31
C ARG A 3 -12.97 21.61 56.05
N ARG A 4 -12.13 20.71 55.57
CA ARG A 4 -10.83 21.09 54.96
C ARG A 4 -10.87 20.70 53.48
N THR A 5 -10.90 21.72 52.65
CA THR A 5 -10.70 21.72 51.22
C THR A 5 -9.24 21.43 50.91
N PHE A 6 -8.94 20.42 50.10
CA PHE A 6 -7.59 20.24 49.56
C PHE A 6 -7.56 20.84 48.16
N ILE A 7 -6.79 21.90 48.00
CA ILE A 7 -6.39 22.48 46.74
C ILE A 7 -5.12 21.76 46.32
N GLY A 8 -5.20 21.02 45.24
CA GLY A 8 -4.04 20.40 44.62
C GLY A 8 -3.28 21.43 43.78
N ALA A 9 -2.04 21.66 44.13
CA ALA A 9 -1.12 22.51 43.38
C ALA A 9 -0.63 21.81 42.12
N LEU A 10 -0.86 22.44 40.99
CA LEU A 10 -0.18 22.13 39.72
C LEU A 10 1.28 22.56 39.82
N SER A 11 2.20 21.60 39.82
CA SER A 11 3.62 21.86 39.66
C SER A 11 3.92 22.18 38.20
N ALA A 12 4.20 23.44 37.91
CA ALA A 12 4.79 23.90 36.68
C ALA A 12 6.23 23.35 36.58
N GLY A 13 6.43 22.34 35.73
CA GLY A 13 7.76 21.89 35.34
C GLY A 13 8.41 22.97 34.46
N ALA A 14 9.48 23.58 34.98
CA ALA A 14 10.30 24.50 34.22
C ALA A 14 11.00 23.76 33.07
N LEU A 15 10.62 24.06 31.84
CA LEU A 15 11.29 23.60 30.63
C LEU A 15 12.56 24.46 30.46
N LEU A 16 13.73 23.87 30.75
CA LEU A 16 15.03 24.44 30.40
C LEU A 16 15.12 24.58 28.89
N MET A 17 15.01 25.80 28.42
CA MET A 17 15.33 26.16 27.02
C MET A 17 16.85 26.06 26.84
N THR A 18 17.34 24.93 26.36
CA THR A 18 18.60 24.91 25.64
C THR A 18 18.31 25.45 24.23
N ASN A 19 19.07 26.46 23.81
CA ASN A 19 19.02 27.05 22.48
C ASN A 19 19.46 26.04 21.40
N GLY A 20 18.68 25.02 21.20
CA GLY A 20 18.61 24.26 19.98
C GLY A 20 17.42 24.81 19.18
N MET A 21 17.68 25.60 18.19
CA MET A 21 16.71 26.07 17.22
C MET A 21 16.18 24.82 16.50
N ILE A 22 15.09 24.23 17.04
CA ILE A 22 14.27 23.30 16.27
C ILE A 22 13.65 24.19 15.18
N LEU A 23 14.31 24.24 14.03
CA LEU A 23 13.68 24.67 12.80
C LEU A 23 12.55 23.66 12.53
N LYS A 24 11.35 23.93 13.08
CA LYS A 24 10.13 23.43 12.45
C LYS A 24 10.24 23.90 11.01
N GLY A 25 10.49 22.94 10.09
CA GLY A 25 10.44 23.23 8.66
C GLY A 25 9.18 24.03 8.42
N ALA A 26 9.35 25.25 7.93
CA ALA A 26 8.21 26.05 7.51
C ALA A 26 7.63 25.31 6.31
N ASP A 27 6.74 24.37 6.58
CA ASP A 27 5.90 23.73 5.59
C ASP A 27 5.27 24.86 4.80
N ALA A 28 5.54 24.91 3.50
CA ALA A 28 4.60 25.61 2.63
C ALA A 28 3.26 24.93 2.93
N PRO A 29 2.28 25.64 3.48
CA PRO A 29 1.11 25.00 4.07
C PRO A 29 0.47 24.08 3.05
N ALA A 30 0.01 22.91 3.50
CA ALA A 30 -0.84 22.08 2.66
C ALA A 30 -1.93 22.99 2.08
N GLY A 31 -2.09 22.97 0.76
CA GLY A 31 -3.01 23.86 0.07
C GLY A 31 -3.95 23.06 -0.81
N GLU A 32 -5.23 23.34 -0.71
CA GLU A 32 -6.22 22.84 -1.66
C GLU A 32 -5.96 23.50 -3.02
N VAL A 33 -5.61 22.71 -4.03
CA VAL A 33 -5.34 23.13 -5.39
C VAL A 33 -6.64 23.22 -6.20
N ALA A 34 -7.50 22.24 -5.98
CA ALA A 34 -8.85 22.11 -6.44
C ALA A 34 -9.64 21.35 -5.36
N LYS A 35 -10.96 21.31 -5.45
CA LYS A 35 -11.81 20.54 -4.55
C LYS A 35 -11.27 19.10 -4.44
N ASN A 36 -11.07 18.61 -3.22
CA ASN A 36 -10.57 17.27 -2.92
C ASN A 36 -9.16 16.93 -3.49
N VAL A 37 -8.36 17.95 -3.87
CA VAL A 37 -6.98 17.82 -4.36
C VAL A 37 -6.05 18.65 -3.48
N ILE A 38 -5.28 17.96 -2.64
CA ILE A 38 -4.40 18.60 -1.66
C ILE A 38 -2.94 18.50 -2.11
N ARG A 39 -2.30 19.64 -2.26
CA ARG A 39 -0.86 19.74 -2.49
C ARG A 39 -0.13 19.74 -1.16
N ARG A 40 0.91 18.90 -1.07
CA ARG A 40 1.91 18.93 0.01
C ARG A 40 3.31 18.87 -0.60
N GLN A 41 4.29 19.43 0.08
CA GLN A 41 5.72 19.42 -0.26
C GLN A 41 6.03 19.62 -1.78
N PRO A 42 5.76 20.81 -2.33
CA PRO A 42 5.92 21.08 -3.77
C PRO A 42 7.37 20.98 -4.25
N TYR A 43 8.34 20.94 -3.34
CA TYR A 43 9.76 20.79 -3.65
C TYR A 43 10.03 19.52 -4.48
N TYR A 44 9.48 18.38 -4.11
CA TYR A 44 9.71 17.11 -4.82
C TYR A 44 9.21 17.16 -6.27
N PHE A 45 8.08 17.81 -6.51
CA PHE A 45 7.58 18.03 -7.88
C PHE A 45 8.50 18.94 -8.69
N THR A 46 9.17 19.91 -8.05
CA THR A 46 10.18 20.75 -8.71
C THR A 46 11.43 19.92 -9.06
N VAL A 47 11.80 18.94 -8.23
CA VAL A 47 12.90 18.02 -8.55
C VAL A 47 12.53 17.14 -9.74
N ALA A 48 11.33 16.54 -9.73
CA ALA A 48 10.82 15.73 -10.84
C ALA A 48 10.75 16.54 -12.15
N ASP A 49 10.24 17.78 -12.13
CA ASP A 49 10.22 18.68 -13.30
C ASP A 49 11.62 18.90 -13.89
N ARG A 50 12.61 19.18 -13.03
CA ARG A 50 14.01 19.34 -13.47
C ARG A 50 14.56 18.05 -14.10
N LYS A 51 14.25 16.90 -13.51
CA LYS A 51 14.66 15.60 -14.04
C LYS A 51 14.03 15.37 -15.42
N PHE A 52 12.73 15.58 -15.56
CA PHE A 52 12.02 15.43 -16.84
C PHE A 52 12.58 16.37 -17.91
N ARG A 53 12.82 17.63 -17.59
CA ARG A 53 13.47 18.60 -18.52
C ARG A 53 14.89 18.20 -18.89
N SER A 54 15.58 17.38 -18.11
CA SER A 54 16.89 16.84 -18.47
C SER A 54 16.84 15.69 -19.49
N GLY A 55 15.65 15.27 -19.91
CA GLY A 55 15.42 14.31 -20.98
C GLY A 55 15.14 12.87 -20.54
N LYS A 56 15.07 12.60 -19.24
CA LYS A 56 14.74 11.28 -18.70
C LYS A 56 13.82 11.35 -17.48
N GLY A 57 13.02 10.32 -17.24
CA GLY A 57 12.19 10.22 -16.03
C GLY A 57 11.62 8.83 -15.80
N ASP A 58 11.71 8.36 -14.56
CA ASP A 58 11.02 7.18 -14.09
C ASP A 58 9.70 7.57 -13.43
N VAL A 59 8.59 7.04 -13.95
CA VAL A 59 7.25 7.29 -13.41
C VAL A 59 6.59 5.96 -13.13
N ALA A 60 6.22 5.72 -11.88
CA ALA A 60 5.66 4.44 -11.47
C ALA A 60 4.25 4.57 -10.88
N PHE A 61 3.45 3.53 -11.09
CA PHE A 61 2.09 3.41 -10.60
C PHE A 61 1.97 2.08 -9.84
N LEU A 62 1.67 2.16 -8.55
CA LEU A 62 1.48 0.99 -7.69
C LEU A 62 0.05 0.96 -7.16
N GLY A 63 -0.61 -0.19 -7.24
CA GLY A 63 -1.98 -0.32 -6.76
C GLY A 63 -2.60 -1.68 -7.04
N GLY A 64 -3.92 -1.72 -6.93
CA GLY A 64 -4.75 -2.88 -7.23
C GLY A 64 -5.17 -2.98 -8.70
N SER A 65 -6.39 -3.48 -8.93
CA SER A 65 -6.97 -3.64 -10.27
C SER A 65 -7.20 -2.32 -11.00
N ILE A 66 -7.49 -1.25 -10.28
CA ILE A 66 -7.73 0.08 -10.87
C ILE A 66 -6.45 0.62 -11.51
N THR A 67 -5.30 0.33 -10.91
CA THR A 67 -3.99 0.68 -11.47
C THR A 67 -3.57 -0.29 -12.57
N GLU A 68 -3.85 -1.60 -12.45
CA GLU A 68 -3.50 -2.61 -13.45
C GLU A 68 -4.24 -2.39 -14.79
N MET A 69 -5.50 -1.95 -14.74
CA MET A 69 -6.29 -1.69 -15.95
C MET A 69 -5.79 -0.49 -16.76
N ASP A 70 -6.10 -0.47 -18.07
CA ASP A 70 -5.84 0.67 -18.95
C ASP A 70 -6.87 1.79 -18.74
N GLY A 71 -6.78 2.46 -17.59
CA GLY A 71 -7.67 3.54 -17.17
C GLY A 71 -6.96 4.90 -17.08
N TYR A 72 -6.91 5.47 -15.86
CA TYR A 72 -6.27 6.77 -15.60
C TYR A 72 -4.77 6.78 -15.89
N ARG A 73 -4.08 5.67 -15.64
CA ARG A 73 -2.62 5.54 -15.79
C ARG A 73 -2.14 5.89 -17.20
N PRO A 74 -2.60 5.27 -18.30
CA PRO A 74 -2.20 5.67 -19.65
C PRO A 74 -2.55 7.13 -19.97
N MET A 75 -3.64 7.70 -19.43
CA MET A 75 -3.98 9.11 -19.61
C MET A 75 -2.92 10.04 -19.00
N ILE A 76 -2.43 9.72 -17.80
CA ILE A 76 -1.33 10.46 -17.16
C ILE A 76 -0.01 10.28 -17.93
N CYS A 77 0.28 9.08 -18.43
CA CYS A 77 1.44 8.86 -19.28
C CYS A 77 1.43 9.76 -20.52
N GLU A 78 0.30 9.85 -21.21
CA GLU A 78 0.13 10.72 -22.39
C GLU A 78 0.21 12.21 -22.03
N TYR A 79 -0.39 12.62 -20.90
CA TYR A 79 -0.25 13.98 -20.39
C TYR A 79 1.22 14.35 -20.17
N LEU A 80 2.01 13.46 -19.54
CA LEU A 80 3.43 13.69 -19.27
C LEU A 80 4.24 13.76 -20.57
N LYS A 81 4.02 12.86 -21.53
CA LYS A 81 4.67 12.90 -22.84
C LYS A 81 4.37 14.18 -23.58
N LYS A 82 3.13 14.66 -23.55
CA LYS A 82 2.72 15.92 -24.17
C LYS A 82 3.38 17.13 -23.49
N LYS A 83 3.49 17.10 -22.17
CA LYS A 83 4.09 18.19 -21.38
C LYS A 83 5.60 18.24 -21.53
N TYR A 84 6.26 17.09 -21.66
CA TYR A 84 7.71 16.96 -21.79
C TYR A 84 8.10 16.16 -23.04
N PRO A 85 7.92 16.72 -24.26
CA PRO A 85 8.04 15.96 -25.51
C PRO A 85 9.47 15.54 -25.85
N GLN A 86 10.49 16.05 -25.13
CA GLN A 86 11.89 15.66 -25.29
C GLN A 86 12.35 14.62 -24.25
N THR A 87 11.46 14.18 -23.35
CA THR A 87 11.79 13.27 -22.25
C THR A 87 11.55 11.84 -22.66
N GLN A 88 12.56 11.00 -22.51
CA GLN A 88 12.41 9.56 -22.55
C GLN A 88 11.92 9.07 -21.19
N PHE A 89 10.62 8.79 -21.10
CA PHE A 89 10.03 8.27 -19.90
C PHE A 89 10.15 6.74 -19.84
N ASN A 90 10.45 6.22 -18.66
CA ASN A 90 10.23 4.86 -18.26
C ASN A 90 8.95 4.82 -17.41
N PHE A 91 7.85 4.34 -17.98
CA PHE A 91 6.58 4.20 -17.27
C PHE A 91 6.47 2.78 -16.71
N ILE A 92 6.30 2.67 -15.41
CA ILE A 92 6.25 1.40 -14.69
C ILE A 92 4.82 1.17 -14.22
N ASP A 93 4.16 0.17 -14.80
CA ASP A 93 2.91 -0.38 -14.30
C ASP A 93 3.24 -1.46 -13.26
N ALA A 94 2.86 -1.22 -12.02
CA ALA A 94 2.96 -2.12 -10.89
C ALA A 94 1.59 -2.39 -10.25
N GLY A 95 0.51 -2.25 -11.03
CA GLY A 95 -0.82 -2.70 -10.65
C GLY A 95 -0.88 -4.22 -10.55
N VAL A 96 -1.49 -4.74 -9.49
CA VAL A 96 -1.80 -6.17 -9.31
C VAL A 96 -3.17 -6.29 -8.70
N SER A 97 -4.13 -6.75 -9.51
CA SER A 97 -5.53 -6.89 -9.10
C SER A 97 -5.67 -7.65 -7.78
N SER A 98 -6.58 -7.19 -6.92
CA SER A 98 -6.92 -7.83 -5.64
C SER A 98 -5.85 -7.71 -4.55
N THR A 99 -4.80 -6.92 -4.75
CA THR A 99 -3.77 -6.73 -3.72
C THR A 99 -4.03 -5.48 -2.89
N CYS A 100 -3.69 -5.56 -1.60
CA CYS A 100 -3.83 -4.50 -0.61
C CYS A 100 -2.48 -3.81 -0.33
N SER A 101 -2.50 -2.73 0.46
CA SER A 101 -1.32 -1.95 0.80
C SER A 101 -0.22 -2.76 1.49
N ASN A 102 -0.58 -3.74 2.34
CA ASN A 102 0.36 -4.63 2.99
C ASN A 102 1.22 -5.39 1.96
N LEU A 103 0.57 -6.06 0.98
CA LEU A 103 1.29 -6.74 -0.10
C LEU A 103 2.03 -5.74 -1.00
N GLY A 104 1.48 -4.54 -1.18
CA GLY A 104 2.15 -3.43 -1.85
C GLY A 104 3.52 -3.12 -1.25
N ALA A 105 3.63 -3.08 0.08
CA ALA A 105 4.88 -2.83 0.78
C ALA A 105 5.93 -3.93 0.55
N PHE A 106 5.52 -5.20 0.51
CA PHE A 106 6.44 -6.33 0.27
C PHE A 106 6.93 -6.39 -1.18
N ARG A 107 6.09 -6.00 -2.17
CA ARG A 107 6.41 -6.13 -3.59
C ARG A 107 7.00 -4.87 -4.24
N VAL A 108 6.94 -3.71 -3.58
CA VAL A 108 7.37 -2.42 -4.16
C VAL A 108 8.83 -2.41 -4.59
N GLU A 109 9.70 -3.16 -3.92
CA GLU A 109 11.11 -3.30 -4.30
C GLU A 109 11.26 -3.89 -5.70
N GLU A 110 10.66 -5.06 -5.95
CA GLU A 110 10.79 -5.75 -7.24
C GLU A 110 9.92 -5.10 -8.33
N ASP A 111 8.69 -4.70 -7.98
CA ASP A 111 7.72 -4.24 -8.96
C ASP A 111 7.92 -2.77 -9.37
N VAL A 112 8.60 -1.98 -8.55
CA VAL A 112 8.82 -0.56 -8.79
C VAL A 112 10.30 -0.19 -8.77
N ILE A 113 10.98 -0.36 -7.61
CA ILE A 113 12.31 0.23 -7.40
C ILE A 113 13.34 -0.37 -8.35
N GLN A 114 13.37 -1.70 -8.48
CA GLN A 114 14.30 -2.41 -9.38
C GLN A 114 14.00 -2.20 -10.87
N ARG A 115 12.80 -1.73 -11.21
CA ARG A 115 12.40 -1.41 -12.58
C ARG A 115 12.70 0.03 -13.01
N CYS A 116 13.07 0.88 -12.05
CA CYS A 116 13.56 2.22 -12.30
C CYS A 116 15.02 2.20 -12.80
N GLU A 117 15.44 3.27 -13.49
CA GLU A 117 16.81 3.40 -13.94
C GLU A 117 17.77 3.31 -12.74
N VAL A 118 18.66 2.30 -12.78
CA VAL A 118 19.71 2.08 -11.77
C VAL A 118 19.20 1.80 -10.35
N GLY A 119 17.96 1.32 -10.18
CA GLY A 119 17.44 0.95 -8.85
C GLY A 119 17.31 2.11 -7.86
N LYS A 120 17.16 3.34 -8.35
CA LYS A 120 17.08 4.57 -7.53
C LYS A 120 15.65 4.96 -7.14
N GLY A 121 14.67 4.14 -7.45
CA GLY A 121 13.26 4.48 -7.26
C GLY A 121 12.76 5.55 -8.26
N PRO A 122 11.43 5.76 -8.33
CA PRO A 122 10.80 6.65 -9.30
C PRO A 122 11.03 8.14 -8.98
N ASP A 123 11.04 8.98 -10.03
CA ASP A 123 11.04 10.44 -9.90
C ASP A 123 9.62 10.96 -9.57
N LEU A 124 8.59 10.28 -10.11
CA LEU A 124 7.17 10.54 -9.80
C LEU A 124 6.46 9.22 -9.55
N PHE A 125 5.77 9.12 -8.42
CA PHE A 125 5.15 7.90 -7.95
C PHE A 125 3.68 8.13 -7.62
N PHE A 126 2.82 7.29 -8.19
CA PHE A 126 1.39 7.23 -7.90
C PHE A 126 1.07 5.95 -7.14
N VAL A 127 0.30 6.06 -6.07
CA VAL A 127 -0.09 4.90 -5.25
C VAL A 127 -1.55 4.98 -4.84
N GLU A 128 -2.24 3.83 -4.90
CA GLU A 128 -3.63 3.69 -4.46
C GLU A 128 -3.89 2.30 -3.89
N TYR A 129 -4.58 2.24 -2.74
CA TYR A 129 -5.03 0.99 -2.11
C TYR A 129 -6.26 1.19 -1.21
N ALA A 130 -6.83 2.40 -1.14
CA ALA A 130 -7.91 2.68 -0.21
C ALA A 130 -9.15 1.78 -0.42
N VAL A 131 -9.44 1.45 -1.68
CA VAL A 131 -10.52 0.52 -2.05
C VAL A 131 -10.20 -0.89 -1.61
N ASN A 132 -8.99 -1.39 -1.95
CA ASN A 132 -8.61 -2.76 -1.64
C ASN A 132 -8.45 -3.00 -0.13
N ASP A 133 -7.84 -2.07 0.61
CA ASP A 133 -7.72 -2.16 2.06
C ASP A 133 -9.10 -2.22 2.75
N ASN A 134 -10.10 -1.51 2.17
CA ASN A 134 -11.48 -1.53 2.66
C ASN A 134 -12.22 -2.83 2.33
N GLN A 135 -12.30 -3.19 1.03
CA GLN A 135 -13.19 -4.25 0.56
C GLN A 135 -12.56 -5.63 0.44
N ASP A 136 -11.24 -5.70 0.24
CA ASP A 136 -10.50 -6.94 0.04
C ASP A 136 -9.71 -7.32 1.30
N GLY A 137 -9.04 -6.35 1.92
CA GLY A 137 -8.27 -6.54 3.14
C GLY A 137 -9.14 -6.55 4.39
N PHE A 138 -10.26 -5.84 4.39
CA PHE A 138 -11.07 -5.55 5.58
C PHE A 138 -10.21 -4.97 6.72
N PHE A 139 -9.22 -4.15 6.35
CA PHE A 139 -8.22 -3.67 7.29
C PHE A 139 -8.79 -2.65 8.26
N ASN A 140 -8.37 -2.75 9.50
CA ASN A 140 -8.54 -1.69 10.48
C ASN A 140 -7.57 -0.52 10.20
N LEU A 141 -7.65 0.53 11.03
CA LEU A 141 -6.84 1.74 10.86
C LEU A 141 -5.33 1.43 10.91
N GLU A 142 -4.90 0.65 11.88
CA GLU A 142 -3.50 0.28 12.10
C GLU A 142 -2.93 -0.53 10.94
N GLN A 143 -3.65 -1.54 10.49
CA GLN A 143 -3.23 -2.39 9.36
C GLN A 143 -3.08 -1.59 8.06
N SER A 144 -4.01 -0.66 7.78
CA SER A 144 -3.94 0.22 6.60
C SER A 144 -2.80 1.23 6.71
N ILE A 145 -2.52 1.78 7.90
CA ILE A 145 -1.35 2.65 8.15
C ILE A 145 -0.08 1.84 7.89
N ARG A 146 0.07 0.69 8.54
CA ARG A 146 1.27 -0.17 8.48
C ARG A 146 1.65 -0.54 7.06
N GLY A 147 0.67 -0.94 6.24
CA GLY A 147 0.86 -1.27 4.83
C GLY A 147 1.25 -0.06 3.99
N MET A 148 0.46 1.00 4.02
CA MET A 148 0.69 2.20 3.20
C MET A 148 1.98 2.91 3.60
N GLU A 149 2.25 3.06 4.90
CA GLU A 149 3.50 3.63 5.39
C GLU A 149 4.70 2.82 4.92
N GLY A 150 4.60 1.48 4.94
CA GLY A 150 5.64 0.59 4.41
C GLY A 150 5.99 0.91 2.96
N VAL A 151 4.99 1.07 2.08
CA VAL A 151 5.19 1.49 0.68
C VAL A 151 5.95 2.82 0.62
N ILE A 152 5.48 3.83 1.35
CA ILE A 152 6.05 5.17 1.31
C ILE A 152 7.50 5.20 1.81
N ARG A 153 7.79 4.53 2.92
CA ARG A 153 9.15 4.46 3.48
C ARG A 153 10.11 3.77 2.51
N ARG A 154 9.69 2.68 1.84
CA ARG A 154 10.50 1.99 0.82
C ARG A 154 10.83 2.88 -0.36
N ILE A 155 9.84 3.58 -0.92
CA ILE A 155 10.05 4.53 -2.03
C ILE A 155 10.99 5.66 -1.62
N LYS A 156 10.76 6.26 -0.44
CA LYS A 156 11.60 7.37 0.05
C LYS A 156 13.01 6.93 0.45
N ALA A 157 13.20 5.69 0.88
CA ALA A 157 14.54 5.14 1.13
C ALA A 157 15.34 4.96 -0.18
N ALA A 158 14.67 4.53 -1.26
CA ALA A 158 15.30 4.38 -2.58
C ALA A 158 15.51 5.74 -3.28
N ASN A 159 14.55 6.65 -3.21
CA ASN A 159 14.62 8.00 -3.75
C ASN A 159 14.02 9.02 -2.77
N PRO A 160 14.84 9.66 -1.93
CA PRO A 160 14.35 10.68 -0.98
C PRO A 160 13.64 11.86 -1.65
N ASP A 161 13.97 12.14 -2.90
CA ASP A 161 13.42 13.25 -3.68
C ASP A 161 12.20 12.84 -4.54
N ALA A 162 11.71 11.60 -4.44
CA ALA A 162 10.54 11.15 -5.19
C ALA A 162 9.32 12.04 -4.92
N ALA A 163 8.70 12.57 -5.97
CA ALA A 163 7.40 13.20 -5.88
C ALA A 163 6.32 12.08 -5.78
N ILE A 164 5.46 12.14 -4.76
CA ILE A 164 4.46 11.10 -4.52
C ILE A 164 3.06 11.70 -4.54
N VAL A 165 2.15 11.02 -5.22
CA VAL A 165 0.72 11.30 -5.24
C VAL A 165 -0.04 10.07 -4.76
N MET A 166 -0.78 10.22 -3.67
CA MET A 166 -1.66 9.17 -3.14
C MET A 166 -3.08 9.42 -3.62
N ILE A 167 -3.71 8.41 -4.21
CA ILE A 167 -5.03 8.52 -4.82
C ILE A 167 -6.01 7.66 -4.04
N PHE A 168 -7.15 8.23 -3.65
CA PHE A 168 -8.21 7.51 -2.95
C PHE A 168 -9.37 7.29 -3.91
N PHE A 169 -9.41 6.13 -4.55
CA PHE A 169 -10.49 5.72 -5.42
C PHE A 169 -11.78 5.41 -4.66
N ALA A 170 -12.87 5.23 -5.40
CA ALA A 170 -14.20 5.08 -4.87
C ALA A 170 -14.71 3.64 -4.96
N ASN A 171 -15.43 3.23 -3.93
CA ASN A 171 -16.43 2.18 -3.97
C ASN A 171 -17.68 2.65 -3.19
N ILE A 172 -18.77 1.93 -3.31
CA ILE A 172 -20.03 2.32 -2.64
C ILE A 172 -19.85 2.47 -1.13
N PRO A 173 -19.22 1.51 -0.38
CA PRO A 173 -19.04 1.67 1.07
C PRO A 173 -18.24 2.91 1.48
N LEU A 174 -17.21 3.30 0.73
CA LEU A 174 -16.43 4.51 1.01
C LEU A 174 -17.27 5.77 0.79
N MET A 175 -18.06 5.82 -0.29
CA MET A 175 -18.94 6.96 -0.59
C MET A 175 -20.07 7.09 0.43
N GLU A 176 -20.67 5.98 0.88
CA GLU A 176 -21.70 5.98 1.92
C GLU A 176 -21.18 6.57 3.24
N LYS A 177 -19.93 6.28 3.62
CA LYS A 177 -19.29 6.91 4.77
C LYS A 177 -19.20 8.42 4.61
N TYR A 178 -18.74 8.91 3.46
CA TYR A 178 -18.71 10.36 3.20
C TYR A 178 -20.11 10.99 3.22
N ARG A 179 -21.12 10.33 2.66
CA ARG A 179 -22.51 10.80 2.73
C ARG A 179 -23.04 10.89 4.17
N ALA A 180 -22.59 9.99 5.04
CA ALA A 180 -22.88 10.03 6.47
C ALA A 180 -22.07 11.09 7.25
N GLY A 181 -21.19 11.84 6.59
CA GLY A 181 -20.30 12.82 7.24
C GLY A 181 -19.08 12.18 7.93
N GLU A 182 -18.79 10.90 7.66
CA GLU A 182 -17.68 10.16 8.20
C GLU A 182 -16.53 10.03 7.19
N VAL A 183 -15.29 9.96 7.67
CA VAL A 183 -14.15 9.60 6.83
C VAL A 183 -13.96 8.08 6.85
N PRO A 184 -13.91 7.40 5.68
CA PRO A 184 -13.68 5.97 5.63
C PRO A 184 -12.34 5.57 6.26
N THR A 185 -12.30 4.44 6.97
CA THR A 185 -11.12 4.00 7.75
C THR A 185 -9.85 3.89 6.91
N SER A 186 -9.90 3.28 5.72
CA SER A 186 -8.74 3.17 4.85
C SER A 186 -8.25 4.52 4.34
N ILE A 187 -9.17 5.44 4.01
CA ILE A 187 -8.82 6.81 3.59
C ILE A 187 -8.28 7.62 4.78
N GLN A 188 -8.82 7.45 5.98
CA GLN A 188 -8.29 8.07 7.19
C GLN A 188 -6.84 7.62 7.46
N ALA A 189 -6.57 6.31 7.35
CA ALA A 189 -5.24 5.74 7.50
C ALA A 189 -4.24 6.32 6.48
N HIS A 190 -4.62 6.28 5.21
CA HIS A 190 -3.76 6.76 4.13
C HIS A 190 -3.56 8.27 4.19
N THR A 191 -4.56 9.03 4.64
CA THR A 191 -4.45 10.48 4.87
C THR A 191 -3.45 10.76 6.00
N ALA A 192 -3.51 9.99 7.10
CA ALA A 192 -2.55 10.14 8.21
C ALA A 192 -1.10 9.91 7.72
N VAL A 193 -0.86 8.87 6.90
CA VAL A 193 0.44 8.63 6.26
C VAL A 193 0.82 9.79 5.33
N ALA A 194 -0.12 10.26 4.50
CA ALA A 194 0.14 11.36 3.58
C ALA A 194 0.50 12.66 4.30
N GLU A 195 -0.15 12.96 5.44
CA GLU A 195 0.15 14.13 6.27
C GLU A 195 1.50 14.00 6.96
N HIS A 196 1.79 12.84 7.51
CA HIS A 196 3.04 12.58 8.22
C HIS A 196 4.27 12.73 7.31
N TYR A 197 4.20 12.23 6.07
CA TYR A 197 5.29 12.31 5.09
C TYR A 197 5.15 13.47 4.10
N GLY A 198 4.16 14.35 4.26
CA GLY A 198 3.94 15.49 3.39
C GLY A 198 3.61 15.12 1.94
N ILE A 199 2.80 14.08 1.73
CA ILE A 199 2.45 13.56 0.41
C ILE A 199 1.17 14.21 -0.10
N SER A 200 1.16 14.60 -1.38
CA SER A 200 -0.01 15.15 -2.05
C SER A 200 -1.09 14.07 -2.26
N THR A 201 -2.36 14.46 -2.14
CA THR A 201 -3.49 13.53 -2.22
C THR A 201 -4.53 13.98 -3.23
N VAL A 202 -5.16 13.00 -3.89
CA VAL A 202 -6.30 13.16 -4.79
C VAL A 202 -7.43 12.27 -4.26
N ASN A 203 -8.48 12.86 -3.72
CA ASN A 203 -9.58 12.12 -3.10
C ASN A 203 -10.76 12.00 -4.06
N VAL A 204 -10.68 10.98 -4.92
CA VAL A 204 -11.70 10.66 -5.92
C VAL A 204 -13.01 10.22 -5.27
N ALA A 205 -12.94 9.42 -4.19
CA ALA A 205 -14.14 8.93 -3.50
C ALA A 205 -15.02 10.08 -2.97
N LYS A 206 -14.38 11.08 -2.37
CA LYS A 206 -15.11 12.25 -1.86
C LYS A 206 -15.60 13.13 -2.99
N GLU A 207 -14.76 13.40 -4.01
CA GLU A 207 -15.16 14.19 -5.18
C GLU A 207 -16.37 13.57 -5.88
N LEU A 208 -16.30 12.26 -6.17
CA LEU A 208 -17.39 11.55 -6.84
C LEU A 208 -18.68 11.58 -6.02
N GLN A 209 -18.59 11.37 -4.70
CA GLN A 209 -19.76 11.44 -3.84
C GLN A 209 -20.44 12.82 -3.89
N GLU A 210 -19.65 13.90 -3.83
CA GLU A 210 -20.15 15.26 -3.87
C GLU A 210 -20.72 15.63 -5.25
N GLU A 211 -20.11 15.14 -6.34
CA GLU A 211 -20.63 15.35 -7.71
C GLU A 211 -21.93 14.58 -7.97
N ILE A 212 -22.08 13.37 -7.39
CA ILE A 212 -23.35 12.62 -7.44
C ILE A 212 -24.43 13.35 -6.64
N ASP A 213 -24.15 13.82 -5.43
CA ASP A 213 -25.11 14.54 -4.60
C ASP A 213 -25.52 15.88 -5.23
N ALA A 214 -24.63 16.51 -6.01
CA ALA A 214 -24.93 17.71 -6.79
C ALA A 214 -25.71 17.44 -8.09
N GLY A 215 -25.87 16.16 -8.48
CA GLY A 215 -26.55 15.77 -9.72
C GLY A 215 -25.71 15.97 -11.00
N ASN A 216 -24.41 16.16 -10.87
CA ASN A 216 -23.51 16.39 -11.99
C ASN A 216 -23.07 15.08 -12.67
N THR A 217 -23.11 13.94 -11.96
CA THR A 217 -22.76 12.61 -12.45
C THR A 217 -23.55 11.54 -11.70
N THR A 218 -23.36 10.27 -12.09
CA THR A 218 -23.90 9.11 -11.37
C THR A 218 -22.84 8.04 -11.21
N TRP A 219 -23.11 7.03 -10.34
CA TRP A 219 -22.22 5.90 -10.18
C TRP A 219 -22.02 5.12 -11.50
N GLU A 220 -23.09 4.98 -12.30
CA GLU A 220 -23.06 4.27 -13.59
C GLU A 220 -22.24 5.03 -14.65
N ILE A 221 -22.26 6.38 -14.62
CA ILE A 221 -21.42 7.21 -15.51
C ILE A 221 -19.94 7.11 -15.12
N TYR A 222 -19.66 7.08 -13.80
CA TYR A 222 -18.32 6.84 -13.30
C TYR A 222 -17.82 5.43 -13.70
N GLY A 223 -18.71 4.44 -13.71
CA GLY A 223 -18.46 3.05 -14.07
C GLY A 223 -18.93 2.11 -12.97
N ASP A 224 -18.03 1.72 -12.14
CA ASP A 224 -18.22 1.00 -10.87
C ASP A 224 -16.93 1.15 -10.04
N VAL A 225 -16.58 0.15 -9.22
CA VAL A 225 -15.28 0.13 -8.54
C VAL A 225 -14.11 0.23 -9.54
N HIS A 226 -14.31 -0.22 -10.79
CA HIS A 226 -13.40 -0.04 -11.90
C HIS A 226 -13.94 1.08 -12.81
N PRO A 227 -13.36 2.27 -12.77
CA PRO A 227 -13.89 3.42 -13.50
C PRO A 227 -14.03 3.18 -14.99
N ALA A 228 -15.20 3.54 -15.56
CA ALA A 228 -15.42 3.62 -17.00
C ALA A 228 -14.57 4.76 -17.63
N PRO A 229 -14.54 4.94 -18.95
CA PRO A 229 -13.74 6.01 -19.57
C PRO A 229 -14.00 7.41 -19.01
N GLN A 230 -15.26 7.74 -18.68
CA GLN A 230 -15.62 9.02 -18.06
C GLN A 230 -15.09 9.14 -16.64
N GLY A 231 -15.20 8.08 -15.84
CA GLY A 231 -14.65 8.03 -14.48
C GLY A 231 -13.12 8.15 -14.50
N ASN A 232 -12.44 7.43 -15.38
CA ASN A 232 -10.98 7.53 -15.56
C ASN A 232 -10.56 8.93 -16.01
N ARG A 233 -11.34 9.59 -16.88
CA ARG A 233 -11.05 10.98 -17.29
C ARG A 233 -11.17 11.94 -16.11
N MET A 234 -12.23 11.81 -15.29
CA MET A 234 -12.39 12.58 -14.05
C MET A 234 -11.16 12.45 -13.14
N VAL A 235 -10.71 11.22 -12.90
CA VAL A 235 -9.51 10.95 -12.09
C VAL A 235 -8.28 11.62 -12.69
N ALA A 236 -8.04 11.44 -13.99
CA ALA A 236 -6.90 12.03 -14.67
C ALA A 236 -6.95 13.55 -14.64
N ASP A 237 -8.13 14.17 -14.81
CA ASP A 237 -8.31 15.62 -14.71
C ASP A 237 -7.95 16.17 -13.31
N MET A 238 -8.28 15.43 -12.24
CA MET A 238 -7.90 15.82 -10.87
C MET A 238 -6.38 15.76 -10.69
N ILE A 239 -5.73 14.70 -11.19
CA ILE A 239 -4.27 14.54 -11.14
C ILE A 239 -3.58 15.62 -11.98
N GLU A 240 -4.04 15.86 -13.20
CA GLU A 240 -3.50 16.89 -14.09
C GLU A 240 -3.60 18.30 -13.47
N LYS A 241 -4.71 18.63 -12.78
CA LYS A 241 -4.86 19.89 -12.03
C LYS A 241 -3.79 20.03 -10.94
N LEU A 242 -3.51 18.95 -10.19
CA LEU A 242 -2.43 18.93 -9.20
C LEU A 242 -1.07 19.19 -9.86
N LEU A 243 -0.73 18.40 -10.89
CA LEU A 243 0.55 18.49 -11.58
C LEU A 243 0.75 19.85 -12.26
N ASP A 244 -0.27 20.39 -12.92
CA ASP A 244 -0.21 21.73 -13.52
C ASP A 244 0.00 22.81 -12.47
N TYR A 245 -0.62 22.70 -11.32
CA TYR A 245 -0.45 23.66 -10.24
C TYR A 245 0.98 23.63 -9.68
N VAL A 246 1.48 22.43 -9.26
CA VAL A 246 2.79 22.31 -8.62
C VAL A 246 3.95 22.69 -9.54
N TRP A 247 3.80 22.52 -10.84
CA TRP A 247 4.82 22.90 -11.83
C TRP A 247 4.71 24.35 -12.30
N ARG A 248 3.57 25.00 -12.10
CA ARG A 248 3.38 26.43 -12.35
C ARG A 248 3.89 27.28 -11.19
N VAL A 249 3.80 26.73 -9.97
CA VAL A 249 4.24 27.40 -8.74
C VAL A 249 5.35 26.57 -8.09
N PRO A 250 6.56 26.57 -8.68
CA PRO A 250 7.66 25.76 -8.16
C PRO A 250 8.09 26.23 -6.78
N ALA A 251 8.49 25.30 -5.94
CA ALA A 251 9.05 25.63 -4.64
C ALA A 251 10.44 26.29 -4.77
N THR A 252 10.62 27.41 -4.12
CA THR A 252 11.88 28.16 -4.14
C THR A 252 12.87 27.71 -3.07
N CYS A 253 12.45 26.85 -2.12
CA CYS A 253 13.26 26.45 -0.98
C CYS A 253 13.40 24.92 -0.90
N SER A 254 14.66 24.45 -0.89
CA SER A 254 15.01 23.05 -0.66
C SER A 254 15.14 22.69 0.83
N LEU A 255 15.12 23.68 1.72
CA LEU A 255 15.32 23.50 3.17
C LEU A 255 14.13 22.84 3.89
N CYS A 256 13.00 22.63 3.18
CA CYS A 256 11.78 22.05 3.74
C CYS A 256 11.57 20.58 3.37
N ALA A 257 12.50 19.95 2.64
CA ALA A 257 12.41 18.55 2.30
C ALA A 257 12.95 17.71 3.47
N LEU A 258 12.05 17.21 4.31
CA LEU A 258 12.40 16.20 5.30
C LEU A 258 12.75 14.90 4.57
N ARG A 259 13.96 14.39 4.77
CA ARG A 259 14.28 13.04 4.30
C ARG A 259 13.49 12.04 5.13
N SER A 260 12.90 11.04 4.50
CA SER A 260 12.10 10.01 5.20
C SER A 260 12.92 9.25 6.24
N SER A 261 14.23 9.14 6.08
CA SER A 261 15.15 8.58 7.09
C SER A 261 15.29 9.44 8.35
N GLU A 262 14.81 10.69 8.29
CA GLU A 262 14.82 11.65 9.41
C GLU A 262 13.42 11.76 10.06
N VAL A 263 12.43 11.02 9.53
CA VAL A 263 11.05 11.00 10.03
C VAL A 263 10.81 9.68 10.74
N GLU A 264 10.53 9.74 12.03
CA GLU A 264 10.11 8.54 12.79
C GLU A 264 8.89 7.90 12.14
N PRO A 265 8.77 6.56 12.14
CA PRO A 265 7.60 5.90 11.62
C PRO A 265 6.33 6.31 12.38
N LEU A 266 5.23 6.45 11.68
CA LEU A 266 3.90 6.65 12.27
C LEU A 266 3.45 5.39 13.02
N ASP A 267 3.73 4.22 12.44
CA ASP A 267 3.59 2.91 13.08
C ASP A 267 4.99 2.28 13.23
N PRO A 268 5.47 2.01 14.47
CA PRO A 268 6.79 1.40 14.70
C PRO A 268 6.93 0.01 14.08
N TYR A 269 5.83 -0.62 13.68
CA TYR A 269 5.79 -1.91 13.00
C TYR A 269 5.49 -1.79 11.50
N SER A 270 5.61 -0.58 10.94
CA SER A 270 5.39 -0.36 9.51
C SER A 270 6.23 -1.30 8.65
N TYR A 271 5.73 -1.69 7.49
CA TYR A 271 6.43 -2.61 6.59
C TYR A 271 7.53 -1.89 5.77
N GLY A 272 8.21 -0.92 6.38
CA GLY A 272 9.26 -0.09 5.76
C GLY A 272 10.50 -0.85 5.32
N THR A 273 10.74 -2.03 5.86
CA THR A 273 11.87 -2.90 5.54
C THR A 273 11.42 -4.27 4.99
N ALA A 274 10.14 -4.36 4.58
CA ALA A 274 9.58 -5.58 4.04
C ALA A 274 10.28 -6.03 2.74
N GLY A 275 10.37 -7.32 2.54
CA GLY A 275 10.95 -7.91 1.33
C GLY A 275 10.75 -9.42 1.31
N TRP A 276 11.17 -10.02 0.20
CA TRP A 276 11.04 -11.45 0.00
C TRP A 276 12.29 -12.19 0.47
N VAL A 277 12.10 -13.44 0.89
CA VAL A 277 13.16 -14.41 1.16
C VAL A 277 12.95 -15.63 0.27
N ASP A 278 14.03 -16.37 0.00
CA ASP A 278 13.96 -17.58 -0.80
C ASP A 278 13.17 -18.68 -0.12
N PHE A 279 12.56 -19.61 -0.87
CA PHE A 279 11.90 -20.78 -0.34
C PHE A 279 12.82 -21.66 0.52
N ASP A 280 14.13 -21.65 0.22
CA ASP A 280 15.14 -22.40 0.99
C ASP A 280 15.36 -21.84 2.41
N ALA A 281 14.88 -20.65 2.72
CA ALA A 281 14.85 -20.11 4.07
C ALA A 281 13.85 -20.83 4.99
N ALA A 282 12.86 -21.50 4.41
CA ALA A 282 11.84 -22.25 5.17
C ALA A 282 12.17 -23.73 5.21
N GLN A 283 11.82 -24.36 6.35
CA GLN A 283 11.76 -25.81 6.50
C GLN A 283 10.34 -26.27 6.25
N THR A 284 10.15 -27.25 5.36
CA THR A 284 8.81 -27.70 4.96
C THR A 284 8.72 -29.21 4.93
N GLU A 285 7.54 -29.75 5.32
CA GLU A 285 7.18 -31.16 5.15
C GLU A 285 5.83 -31.22 4.43
N GLY A 286 5.71 -32.11 3.44
CA GLY A 286 4.48 -32.24 2.64
C GLY A 286 4.29 -31.12 1.61
N PHE A 287 5.33 -30.34 1.31
CA PHE A 287 5.32 -29.33 0.26
C PHE A 287 6.18 -29.77 -0.92
N THR A 288 5.80 -29.35 -2.12
CA THR A 288 6.57 -29.49 -3.36
C THR A 288 6.73 -28.13 -4.01
N ARG A 289 7.89 -27.91 -4.67
CA ARG A 289 8.09 -26.76 -5.57
C ARG A 289 7.66 -27.18 -6.95
N GLU A 290 6.69 -26.49 -7.51
CA GLU A 290 6.13 -26.84 -8.81
C GLU A 290 5.49 -25.63 -9.50
N ILE A 291 5.33 -25.71 -10.81
CA ILE A 291 4.38 -24.90 -11.56
C ILE A 291 3.10 -25.74 -11.65
N PRO A 292 2.01 -25.36 -10.97
CA PRO A 292 0.81 -26.19 -10.93
C PRO A 292 0.19 -26.40 -12.31
N GLU A 293 -0.34 -27.59 -12.55
CA GLU A 293 -1.17 -27.85 -13.75
C GLU A 293 -2.55 -27.21 -13.59
N TRP A 294 -2.63 -25.89 -13.75
CA TRP A 294 -3.83 -25.08 -13.50
C TRP A 294 -5.09 -25.58 -14.21
N SER A 295 -4.95 -26.24 -15.37
CA SER A 295 -6.07 -26.85 -16.10
C SER A 295 -6.78 -27.98 -15.32
N LYS A 296 -6.12 -28.55 -14.31
CA LYS A 296 -6.65 -29.61 -13.45
C LYS A 296 -7.17 -29.10 -12.11
N ILE A 297 -6.94 -27.82 -11.79
CA ILE A 297 -7.29 -27.21 -10.51
C ILE A 297 -8.52 -26.32 -10.73
N PRO A 298 -9.62 -26.50 -9.99
CA PRO A 298 -10.78 -25.62 -10.10
C PRO A 298 -10.46 -24.16 -9.80
N GLY A 299 -11.13 -23.24 -10.51
CA GLY A 299 -10.99 -21.81 -10.32
C GLY A 299 -10.22 -21.12 -11.44
N ALA A 300 -10.55 -19.85 -11.68
CA ALA A 300 -9.85 -19.03 -12.64
C ALA A 300 -8.47 -18.62 -12.13
N LEU A 301 -7.51 -18.48 -13.03
CA LEU A 301 -6.18 -17.96 -12.72
C LEU A 301 -5.88 -16.75 -13.59
N ARG A 302 -5.30 -15.71 -13.01
CA ARG A 302 -4.76 -14.60 -13.81
C ARG A 302 -3.48 -15.04 -14.51
N GLU A 303 -3.35 -14.72 -15.80
CA GLU A 303 -2.27 -15.15 -16.69
C GLU A 303 -0.87 -14.87 -16.11
N ARG A 304 -0.71 -13.76 -15.40
CA ARG A 304 0.55 -13.36 -14.77
C ARG A 304 1.12 -14.40 -13.78
N PHE A 305 0.28 -15.31 -13.26
CA PHE A 305 0.68 -16.35 -12.32
C PHE A 305 0.85 -17.73 -12.96
N ALA A 306 0.43 -17.92 -14.22
CA ALA A 306 0.35 -19.24 -14.85
C ALA A 306 1.70 -19.98 -14.96
N GLY A 307 2.79 -19.25 -15.18
CA GLY A 307 4.14 -19.81 -15.30
C GLY A 307 5.00 -19.67 -14.04
N GLN A 308 4.40 -19.27 -12.91
CA GLN A 308 5.16 -19.08 -11.68
C GLN A 308 5.37 -20.41 -10.95
N GLU A 309 6.61 -20.63 -10.46
CA GLU A 309 6.90 -21.71 -9.51
C GLU A 309 6.35 -21.33 -8.14
N LEU A 310 5.62 -22.25 -7.52
CA LEU A 310 5.04 -22.10 -6.19
C LEU A 310 5.52 -23.20 -5.27
N LEU A 311 5.49 -22.91 -3.98
CA LEU A 311 5.62 -23.92 -2.93
C LEU A 311 4.22 -24.39 -2.56
N CYS A 312 3.86 -25.63 -2.93
CA CYS A 312 2.51 -26.17 -2.87
C CYS A 312 2.39 -27.30 -1.83
N ALA A 313 1.33 -27.25 -1.02
CA ALA A 313 0.87 -28.37 -0.20
C ALA A 313 -0.59 -28.66 -0.56
N ASN A 314 -0.92 -29.94 -0.77
CA ASN A 314 -2.25 -30.39 -1.15
C ASN A 314 -2.84 -31.42 -0.18
N GLU A 315 -2.15 -31.72 0.92
CA GLU A 315 -2.55 -32.69 1.92
C GLU A 315 -2.57 -32.08 3.31
N PRO A 316 -3.63 -32.34 4.11
CA PRO A 316 -3.66 -31.90 5.50
C PRO A 316 -2.45 -32.40 6.28
N GLY A 317 -2.01 -31.59 7.25
CA GLY A 317 -0.85 -31.91 8.07
C GLY A 317 0.49 -31.45 7.50
N ALA A 318 0.55 -30.97 6.25
CA ALA A 318 1.73 -30.34 5.70
C ALA A 318 2.19 -29.18 6.58
N THR A 319 3.50 -29.07 6.84
CA THR A 319 4.06 -28.06 7.75
C THR A 319 5.07 -27.16 7.06
N PHE A 320 5.02 -25.89 7.44
CA PHE A 320 5.94 -24.82 7.05
C PHE A 320 6.54 -24.21 8.31
N SER A 321 7.84 -23.97 8.33
CA SER A 321 8.51 -23.28 9.44
C SER A 321 9.56 -22.32 8.91
N LEU A 322 9.54 -21.08 9.39
CA LEU A 322 10.49 -20.04 9.04
C LEU A 322 11.10 -19.45 10.32
N THR A 323 12.43 -19.47 10.43
CA THR A 323 13.17 -18.64 11.39
C THR A 323 13.61 -17.37 10.68
N PHE A 324 13.31 -16.21 11.23
CA PHE A 324 13.61 -14.93 10.61
C PHE A 324 14.05 -13.90 11.66
N HIS A 325 14.80 -12.89 11.22
CA HIS A 325 15.08 -11.70 12.02
C HIS A 325 14.22 -10.56 11.51
N GLY A 326 13.37 -10.03 12.38
CA GLY A 326 12.44 -8.97 11.99
C GLY A 326 11.30 -8.79 13.00
N ASN A 327 10.21 -8.17 12.58
CA ASN A 327 9.02 -7.92 13.39
C ASN A 327 7.71 -8.38 12.75
N ALA A 328 7.77 -8.88 11.51
CA ALA A 328 6.64 -9.51 10.84
C ALA A 328 7.07 -10.52 9.76
N ALA A 329 6.24 -11.53 9.54
CA ALA A 329 6.39 -12.50 8.45
C ALA A 329 5.04 -12.85 7.84
N GLY A 330 5.01 -13.15 6.55
CA GLY A 330 3.80 -13.49 5.81
C GLY A 330 4.06 -14.32 4.57
N LEU A 331 2.98 -14.87 4.04
CA LEU A 331 2.98 -15.67 2.81
C LEU A 331 2.16 -14.94 1.73
N TYR A 332 2.77 -14.68 0.60
CA TYR A 332 2.04 -14.30 -0.59
C TYR A 332 1.48 -15.56 -1.22
N VAL A 333 0.18 -15.73 -1.18
CA VAL A 333 -0.50 -16.96 -1.61
C VAL A 333 -1.44 -16.71 -2.78
N LEU A 334 -1.73 -17.79 -3.52
CA LEU A 334 -2.82 -17.88 -4.47
C LEU A 334 -3.92 -18.77 -3.85
N ALA A 335 -4.90 -18.12 -3.21
CA ALA A 335 -5.98 -18.81 -2.49
C ALA A 335 -7.12 -19.17 -3.45
N GLY A 336 -7.17 -20.42 -3.88
CA GLY A 336 -8.20 -20.96 -4.79
C GLY A 336 -9.44 -21.48 -4.07
N PRO A 337 -10.39 -22.10 -4.83
CA PRO A 337 -11.58 -22.73 -4.26
C PRO A 337 -11.27 -23.83 -3.25
N ASP A 338 -10.11 -24.46 -3.38
CA ASP A 338 -9.56 -25.51 -2.55
C ASP A 338 -8.59 -24.99 -1.47
N ALA A 339 -8.48 -23.69 -1.25
CA ALA A 339 -7.65 -23.14 -0.19
C ALA A 339 -8.21 -23.53 1.18
N GLY A 340 -7.31 -23.87 2.11
CA GLY A 340 -7.66 -24.34 3.45
C GLY A 340 -7.47 -23.31 4.56
N LYS A 341 -7.60 -23.79 5.78
CA LYS A 341 -7.17 -23.10 7.01
C LYS A 341 -5.76 -23.54 7.37
N ILE A 342 -5.03 -22.71 8.09
CA ILE A 342 -3.71 -23.04 8.63
C ILE A 342 -3.67 -22.73 10.13
N ASP A 343 -3.07 -23.61 10.91
CA ASP A 343 -2.74 -23.35 12.31
C ASP A 343 -1.36 -22.72 12.39
N VAL A 344 -1.28 -21.50 12.90
CA VAL A 344 -0.05 -20.71 12.98
C VAL A 344 0.39 -20.52 14.42
N SER A 345 1.64 -20.87 14.73
CA SER A 345 2.29 -20.61 16.01
C SER A 345 3.51 -19.71 15.81
N VAL A 346 3.70 -18.77 16.71
CA VAL A 346 4.87 -17.87 16.76
C VAL A 346 5.63 -18.17 18.03
N ASP A 347 6.95 -18.39 17.93
CA ASP A 347 7.90 -18.65 19.02
C ASP A 347 7.46 -19.81 19.96
N GLY A 348 6.79 -20.80 19.40
CA GLY A 348 6.29 -21.96 20.15
C GLY A 348 5.07 -21.67 21.02
N GLY A 349 4.42 -20.53 20.82
CA GLY A 349 3.14 -20.20 21.45
C GLY A 349 1.99 -21.09 20.96
N GLU A 350 0.82 -20.91 21.57
CA GLU A 350 -0.40 -21.65 21.18
C GLU A 350 -0.78 -21.35 19.74
N PRO A 351 -1.12 -22.35 18.93
CA PRO A 351 -1.52 -22.16 17.55
C PRO A 351 -2.83 -21.35 17.43
N THR A 352 -2.85 -20.44 16.47
CA THR A 352 -4.05 -19.69 16.06
C THR A 352 -4.47 -20.13 14.67
N CYS A 353 -5.74 -20.50 14.52
CA CYS A 353 -6.29 -20.89 13.23
C CYS A 353 -6.50 -19.65 12.34
N MET A 354 -5.90 -19.64 11.16
CA MET A 354 -6.04 -18.59 10.16
C MET A 354 -6.72 -19.13 8.89
N ASN A 355 -7.66 -18.36 8.36
CA ASN A 355 -8.33 -18.69 7.11
C ASN A 355 -7.54 -18.12 5.92
N VAL A 356 -7.05 -18.97 5.04
CA VAL A 356 -6.39 -18.57 3.78
C VAL A 356 -7.42 -18.18 2.72
N VAL A 357 -8.64 -18.75 2.80
CA VAL A 357 -9.73 -18.47 1.84
C VAL A 357 -10.14 -16.99 1.91
N HIS A 358 -10.36 -16.39 0.74
CA HIS A 358 -10.95 -15.07 0.57
C HIS A 358 -12.38 -15.20 0.01
N PRO A 359 -13.31 -14.27 0.24
CA PRO A 359 -14.66 -14.32 -0.33
C PRO A 359 -14.71 -14.55 -1.85
N TYR A 360 -13.69 -14.10 -2.58
CA TYR A 360 -13.58 -14.33 -4.03
C TYR A 360 -12.85 -15.62 -4.42
N SER A 361 -12.34 -16.39 -3.46
CA SER A 361 -11.63 -17.65 -3.74
C SER A 361 -12.52 -18.72 -4.38
N GLY A 362 -13.83 -18.67 -4.17
CA GLY A 362 -14.76 -19.65 -4.75
C GLY A 362 -14.74 -19.77 -6.29
N GLY A 363 -14.24 -18.75 -6.99
CA GLY A 363 -14.12 -18.76 -8.45
C GLY A 363 -12.75 -18.38 -9.00
N LEU A 364 -11.82 -17.96 -8.14
CA LEU A 364 -10.54 -17.39 -8.54
C LEU A 364 -9.43 -17.80 -7.59
N HIS A 365 -8.25 -18.14 -8.11
CA HIS A 365 -7.03 -18.21 -7.30
C HIS A 365 -6.62 -16.79 -6.88
N TYR A 366 -7.11 -16.38 -5.71
CA TYR A 366 -7.04 -15.01 -5.22
C TYR A 366 -5.66 -14.70 -4.64
N PRO A 367 -4.93 -13.71 -5.18
CA PRO A 367 -3.60 -13.32 -4.68
C PRO A 367 -3.75 -12.47 -3.41
N ARG A 368 -3.15 -12.89 -2.31
CA ARG A 368 -3.16 -12.13 -1.05
C ARG A 368 -1.94 -12.40 -0.20
N LEU A 369 -1.60 -11.45 0.67
CA LEU A 369 -0.64 -11.67 1.75
C LEU A 369 -1.40 -12.21 2.98
N VAL A 370 -1.06 -13.41 3.42
CA VAL A 370 -1.45 -13.96 4.71
C VAL A 370 -0.33 -13.63 5.70
N VAL A 371 -0.60 -12.70 6.60
CA VAL A 371 0.36 -12.30 7.64
C VAL A 371 0.34 -13.33 8.75
N LEU A 372 1.45 -14.06 8.92
CA LEU A 372 1.58 -15.12 9.91
C LEU A 372 1.99 -14.59 11.28
N ALA A 373 2.82 -13.56 11.29
CA ALA A 373 3.31 -12.89 12.49
C ALA A 373 3.42 -11.39 12.21
N ASP A 374 3.03 -10.54 13.16
CA ASP A 374 3.01 -9.09 13.01
C ASP A 374 3.13 -8.38 14.36
N GLY A 375 3.72 -7.17 14.36
CA GLY A 375 3.86 -6.34 15.56
C GLY A 375 4.79 -6.95 16.61
N LEU A 376 5.74 -7.80 16.22
CA LEU A 376 6.73 -8.36 17.12
C LEU A 376 7.82 -7.33 17.44
N ALA A 377 8.50 -7.51 18.56
CA ALA A 377 9.75 -6.77 18.79
C ALA A 377 10.77 -7.20 17.72
N THR A 378 11.56 -6.24 17.20
CA THR A 378 12.60 -6.60 16.23
C THR A 378 13.60 -7.57 16.85
N GLY A 379 13.72 -8.77 16.28
CA GLY A 379 14.55 -9.85 16.81
C GLY A 379 14.44 -11.13 16.00
N GLU A 380 15.09 -12.19 16.50
CA GLU A 380 14.94 -13.51 15.93
C GLU A 380 13.62 -14.15 16.40
N HIS A 381 12.81 -14.58 15.44
CA HIS A 381 11.51 -15.22 15.65
C HIS A 381 11.39 -16.48 14.81
N ARG A 382 10.54 -17.39 15.26
CA ARG A 382 10.16 -18.58 14.51
C ARG A 382 8.66 -18.63 14.34
N VAL A 383 8.19 -18.70 13.09
CA VAL A 383 6.79 -18.96 12.78
C VAL A 383 6.64 -20.36 12.19
N THR A 384 5.62 -21.07 12.61
CA THR A 384 5.21 -22.36 12.04
C THR A 384 3.78 -22.26 11.55
N ALA A 385 3.48 -22.89 10.42
CA ALA A 385 2.14 -23.01 9.87
C ALA A 385 1.88 -24.48 9.51
N ARG A 386 0.71 -25.00 9.83
CA ARG A 386 0.27 -26.36 9.51
C ARG A 386 -1.04 -26.29 8.74
N LEU A 387 -1.10 -26.95 7.58
CA LEU A 387 -2.32 -27.04 6.80
C LEU A 387 -3.34 -27.92 7.53
N CYS A 388 -4.52 -27.37 7.80
CA CYS A 388 -5.59 -28.05 8.52
C CYS A 388 -6.38 -28.98 7.61
N GLU A 389 -7.08 -29.95 8.20
CA GLU A 389 -8.11 -30.71 7.53
C GLU A 389 -9.32 -29.82 7.24
N SER A 390 -10.02 -30.11 6.14
CA SER A 390 -11.34 -29.52 5.88
C SER A 390 -12.38 -30.14 6.81
N GLU A 391 -13.35 -29.35 7.26
CA GLU A 391 -14.45 -29.83 8.13
C GLU A 391 -15.35 -30.83 7.41
N GLU A 392 -15.42 -30.82 6.09
CA GLU A 392 -16.26 -31.64 5.23
C GLU A 392 -15.45 -32.74 4.49
N GLY A 393 -14.13 -32.85 4.74
CA GLY A 393 -13.25 -33.78 4.02
C GLY A 393 -12.95 -33.38 2.57
N GLU A 394 -13.27 -32.11 2.20
CA GLU A 394 -12.94 -31.57 0.89
C GLU A 394 -11.42 -31.39 0.71
N PRO A 395 -10.91 -31.43 -0.52
CA PRO A 395 -9.50 -31.15 -0.80
C PRO A 395 -9.07 -29.79 -0.24
N VAL A 396 -7.88 -29.75 0.36
CA VAL A 396 -7.28 -28.51 0.85
C VAL A 396 -5.95 -28.26 0.19
N ALA A 397 -5.64 -27.00 -0.06
CA ALA A 397 -4.34 -26.60 -0.63
C ALA A 397 -3.82 -25.31 -0.02
N LEU A 398 -2.50 -25.23 0.08
CA LEU A 398 -1.77 -24.00 0.35
C LEU A 398 -0.74 -23.77 -0.77
N ARG A 399 -0.90 -22.72 -1.55
CA ARG A 399 -0.03 -22.38 -2.67
C ARG A 399 0.66 -21.05 -2.39
N ILE A 400 1.94 -21.13 -2.07
CA ILE A 400 2.79 -19.99 -1.68
C ILE A 400 3.57 -19.52 -2.90
N LEU A 401 3.35 -18.29 -3.31
CA LEU A 401 4.08 -17.64 -4.39
C LEU A 401 5.39 -17.02 -3.90
N LYS A 402 5.38 -16.41 -2.70
CA LYS A 402 6.57 -15.83 -2.06
C LYS A 402 6.45 -15.86 -0.54
N ILE A 403 7.60 -15.88 0.13
CA ILE A 403 7.73 -15.75 1.58
C ILE A 403 8.22 -14.34 1.88
N GLY A 404 7.49 -13.60 2.72
CA GLY A 404 7.81 -12.23 3.09
C GLY A 404 8.29 -12.10 4.53
N VAL A 405 9.26 -11.21 4.75
CA VAL A 405 9.75 -10.81 6.07
C VAL A 405 9.88 -9.29 6.12
N ASN A 406 9.36 -8.67 7.18
CA ASN A 406 9.68 -7.29 7.53
C ASN A 406 10.77 -7.30 8.60
N ARG A 407 11.93 -6.74 8.26
CA ARG A 407 13.14 -6.86 9.10
C ARG A 407 13.11 -5.96 10.34
N GLY A 408 12.19 -4.99 10.38
CA GLY A 408 12.16 -3.95 11.41
C GLY A 408 13.24 -2.89 11.19
N GLU A 409 13.11 -1.77 11.85
CA GLU A 409 14.08 -0.65 11.85
C GLU A 409 14.88 -0.64 13.12
#